data_4e69869c143eaadb5bb2beada18d8efd
#
_entry.id   4e69869c143eaadb5bb2beada18d8efd
#
_cell.length_a   1.000
_cell.length_b   1.000
_cell.length_c   1.000
_cell.angle_alpha   90.00
_cell.angle_beta   90.00
_cell.angle_gamma   90.00
#
_symmetry.space_group_name_H-M   'P 1'
#
loop_
_entity.id
_entity.type
_entity.pdbx_description
1 polymer ?
#
loop_
_entity_poly.entity_id
_entity_poly.type
_entity_poly.pdbx_seq_one_letter_code
_entity_poly.pdbx_strand_id
1 'polypeptide(L)'
;MKLFTISILSLALGYNGIAQNSGKSNSINTLKNEVEKNIQTNYDGYKKIALNIWDYAEVGFKETKSSLLLQNTLKENGFKVDAGVAGMPTAFVATYGSGSPVVAILAEFDALPGLSQETSFVKTPIANRNSGHGCGHNLFGTGSVAAGIAIKKLIEEGKVKGTVKVFGTPAEEGGDGKVYMVREGLFNDVDVALHWHPDQHNTVTYTSSLAIKTAKFRFYGISAHASAAPDKGRSALDAVEAMDY
;
A
#
# COMPACT_ATOMS: atom_id res chain seq x y z
N MET A 1 -52.22 -6.35 54.84
CA MET A 1 -51.12 -5.39 54.90
C MET A 1 -49.84 -6.10 54.34
N LYS A 2 -49.70 -6.04 53.02
CA LYS A 2 -48.53 -6.53 52.31
C LYS A 2 -48.13 -5.40 51.38
N LEU A 3 -47.02 -4.76 51.61
CA LEU A 3 -46.38 -3.88 50.60
C LEU A 3 -44.90 -3.64 50.91
N PHE A 4 -44.11 -3.66 49.86
CA PHE A 4 -42.78 -3.14 49.70
C PHE A 4 -41.58 -3.99 50.16
N THR A 5 -41.08 -4.75 49.24
CA THR A 5 -39.62 -5.04 49.08
C THR A 5 -39.33 -5.47 47.64
N ILE A 6 -39.33 -4.56 46.64
CA ILE A 6 -38.71 -4.74 45.33
C ILE A 6 -38.32 -3.35 44.86
N SER A 7 -37.11 -2.92 45.05
CA SER A 7 -36.49 -1.79 44.30
C SER A 7 -35.07 -1.43 44.75
N ILE A 8 -34.15 -2.40 44.87
CA ILE A 8 -32.70 -2.07 45.06
C ILE A 8 -31.78 -2.92 44.18
N LEU A 9 -32.30 -3.81 43.30
CA LEU A 9 -31.44 -4.70 42.51
C LEU A 9 -31.11 -4.21 41.09
N SER A 10 -31.69 -3.12 40.63
CA SER A 10 -31.52 -2.65 39.23
C SER A 10 -30.47 -1.55 39.05
N LEU A 11 -29.87 -1.01 40.10
CA LEU A 11 -28.84 0.05 39.96
C LEU A 11 -27.39 -0.45 39.94
N ALA A 12 -27.13 -1.68 40.38
CA ALA A 12 -25.77 -2.20 40.46
C ALA A 12 -25.23 -2.80 39.12
N LEU A 13 -26.14 -3.16 38.21
CA LEU A 13 -25.74 -3.75 36.90
C LEU A 13 -25.41 -2.72 35.84
N GLY A 14 -25.84 -1.48 35.98
CA GLY A 14 -25.55 -0.40 35.04
C GLY A 14 -24.12 0.20 35.17
N TYR A 15 -23.56 0.15 36.38
CA TYR A 15 -22.24 0.78 36.62
C TYR A 15 -21.04 -0.07 36.14
N ASN A 16 -21.18 -1.38 36.10
CA ASN A 16 -20.08 -2.26 35.68
C ASN A 16 -19.85 -2.23 34.16
N GLY A 17 -20.87 -1.93 33.34
CA GLY A 17 -20.72 -1.82 31.88
C GLY A 17 -19.98 -0.55 31.43
N ILE A 18 -20.17 0.55 32.15
CA ILE A 18 -19.53 1.84 31.81
C ILE A 18 -18.06 1.85 32.25
N ALA A 19 -17.73 1.25 33.40
CA ALA A 19 -16.34 1.15 33.89
C ALA A 19 -15.47 0.22 33.04
N GLN A 20 -16.02 -0.88 32.50
CA GLN A 20 -15.30 -1.78 31.61
C GLN A 20 -15.02 -1.15 30.23
N ASN A 21 -15.94 -0.31 29.72
CA ASN A 21 -15.73 0.40 28.45
C ASN A 21 -14.71 1.54 28.57
N SER A 22 -14.67 2.26 29.69
CA SER A 22 -13.68 3.32 29.91
C SER A 22 -12.25 2.76 30.07
N GLY A 23 -12.09 1.63 30.75
CA GLY A 23 -10.78 0.97 30.91
C GLY A 23 -10.20 0.46 29.57
N LYS A 24 -11.03 -0.14 28.70
CA LYS A 24 -10.62 -0.58 27.36
C LYS A 24 -10.27 0.60 26.45
N SER A 25 -11.05 1.68 26.49
CA SER A 25 -10.78 2.90 25.72
C SER A 25 -9.44 3.54 26.12
N ASN A 26 -9.15 3.62 27.42
CA ASN A 26 -7.88 4.17 27.90
C ASN A 26 -6.68 3.31 27.48
N SER A 27 -6.81 1.98 27.50
CA SER A 27 -5.71 1.07 27.08
C SER A 27 -5.43 1.19 25.58
N ILE A 28 -6.45 1.32 24.73
CA ILE A 28 -6.30 1.51 23.28
C ILE A 28 -5.63 2.85 22.98
N ASN A 29 -6.04 3.93 23.63
CA ASN A 29 -5.42 5.24 23.45
C ASN A 29 -3.94 5.25 23.87
N THR A 30 -3.60 4.53 24.92
CA THR A 30 -2.20 4.36 25.34
C THR A 30 -1.39 3.69 24.23
N LEU A 31 -1.89 2.59 23.62
CA LEU A 31 -1.20 1.90 22.53
C LEU A 31 -1.07 2.78 21.27
N LYS A 32 -2.08 3.56 20.93
CA LYS A 32 -2.03 4.53 19.82
C LYS A 32 -0.93 5.56 20.06
N ASN A 33 -0.88 6.16 21.23
CA ASN A 33 0.14 7.15 21.59
C ASN A 33 1.56 6.54 21.53
N GLU A 34 1.73 5.27 21.91
CA GLU A 34 3.01 4.57 21.80
C GLU A 34 3.43 4.36 20.35
N VAL A 35 2.50 3.97 19.48
CA VAL A 35 2.73 3.84 18.02
C VAL A 35 3.14 5.18 17.44
N GLU A 36 2.38 6.24 17.69
CA GLU A 36 2.68 7.60 17.23
C GLU A 36 4.05 8.08 17.72
N LYS A 37 4.36 7.88 19.00
CA LYS A 37 5.66 8.23 19.57
C LYS A 37 6.80 7.44 18.93
N ASN A 38 6.61 6.15 18.64
CA ASN A 38 7.61 5.33 17.96
C ASN A 38 7.89 5.85 16.56
N ILE A 39 6.86 6.13 15.77
CA ILE A 39 6.97 6.68 14.42
C ILE A 39 7.66 8.04 14.47
N GLN A 40 7.23 8.93 15.38
CA GLN A 40 7.80 10.27 15.52
C GLN A 40 9.29 10.24 15.92
N THR A 41 9.67 9.31 16.79
CA THR A 41 11.07 9.14 17.21
C THR A 41 11.98 8.74 16.05
N ASN A 42 11.45 7.99 15.08
CA ASN A 42 12.18 7.51 13.90
C ASN A 42 11.89 8.33 12.63
N TYR A 43 11.24 9.49 12.77
CA TYR A 43 10.75 10.31 11.66
C TYR A 43 11.82 10.60 10.61
N ASP A 44 13.01 11.04 11.02
CA ASP A 44 14.09 11.41 10.08
C ASP A 44 14.57 10.20 9.26
N GLY A 45 14.59 9.01 9.86
CA GLY A 45 14.90 7.77 9.16
C GLY A 45 13.84 7.45 8.08
N TYR A 46 12.57 7.52 8.43
CA TYR A 46 11.47 7.30 7.48
C TYR A 46 11.42 8.38 6.39
N LYS A 47 11.63 9.65 6.75
CA LYS A 47 11.75 10.73 5.78
C LYS A 47 12.85 10.46 4.75
N LYS A 48 14.01 9.98 5.20
CA LYS A 48 15.12 9.62 4.31
C LYS A 48 14.73 8.48 3.35
N ILE A 49 14.02 7.47 3.83
CA ILE A 49 13.53 6.37 3.00
C ILE A 49 12.57 6.92 1.92
N ALA A 50 11.58 7.72 2.31
CA ALA A 50 10.62 8.31 1.39
C ALA A 50 11.28 9.20 0.33
N LEU A 51 12.29 10.00 0.71
CA LEU A 51 13.05 10.84 -0.21
C LEU A 51 13.95 10.02 -1.15
N ASN A 52 14.53 8.91 -0.69
CA ASN A 52 15.29 8.02 -1.55
C ASN A 52 14.39 7.36 -2.61
N ILE A 53 13.20 6.89 -2.23
CA ILE A 53 12.22 6.31 -3.17
C ILE A 53 11.76 7.40 -4.17
N TRP A 54 11.51 8.61 -3.69
CA TRP A 54 11.23 9.78 -4.55
C TRP A 54 12.33 9.99 -5.59
N ASP A 55 13.58 9.90 -5.17
CA ASP A 55 14.71 10.11 -6.08
C ASP A 55 14.91 8.95 -7.06
N TYR A 56 14.69 7.70 -6.63
CA TYR A 56 14.76 6.54 -7.52
C TYR A 56 13.71 6.59 -8.62
N ALA A 57 12.50 7.01 -8.31
CA ALA A 57 11.38 7.19 -9.24
C ALA A 57 11.22 6.02 -10.23
N GLU A 58 11.30 4.79 -9.73
CA GLU A 58 11.27 3.56 -10.51
C GLU A 58 9.82 3.19 -10.85
N VAL A 59 9.56 2.94 -12.13
CA VAL A 59 8.23 2.56 -12.61
C VAL A 59 7.93 1.09 -12.36
N GLY A 60 6.66 0.71 -12.44
CA GLY A 60 6.16 -0.62 -12.13
C GLY A 60 6.94 -1.78 -12.72
N PHE A 61 7.16 -2.81 -11.92
CA PHE A 61 8.02 -4.00 -12.11
C PHE A 61 9.51 -3.71 -12.28
N LYS A 62 9.95 -2.47 -12.12
CA LYS A 62 11.36 -2.05 -12.19
C LYS A 62 11.83 -1.36 -10.91
N GLU A 63 11.04 -1.41 -9.84
CA GLU A 63 11.26 -0.77 -8.55
C GLU A 63 12.34 -1.48 -7.72
N THR A 64 13.48 -1.80 -8.33
CA THR A 64 14.52 -2.65 -7.73
C THR A 64 15.14 -2.01 -6.49
N LYS A 65 15.50 -0.73 -6.56
CA LYS A 65 16.12 -0.01 -5.44
C LYS A 65 15.11 0.28 -4.34
N SER A 66 13.91 0.72 -4.73
CA SER A 66 12.81 1.04 -3.82
C SER A 66 12.40 -0.20 -3.03
N SER A 67 12.16 -1.31 -3.70
CA SER A 67 11.85 -2.59 -3.08
C SER A 67 12.95 -3.06 -2.13
N LEU A 68 14.21 -3.04 -2.60
CA LEU A 68 15.35 -3.47 -1.77
C LEU A 68 15.52 -2.61 -0.51
N LEU A 69 15.32 -1.29 -0.63
CA LEU A 69 15.39 -0.38 0.50
C LEU A 69 14.34 -0.71 1.57
N LEU A 70 13.08 -0.93 1.15
CA LEU A 70 11.99 -1.31 2.06
C LEU A 70 12.23 -2.69 2.69
N GLN A 71 12.66 -3.68 1.89
CA GLN A 71 13.01 -5.02 2.37
C GLN A 71 14.13 -4.97 3.41
N ASN A 72 15.20 -4.23 3.14
CA ASN A 72 16.33 -4.11 4.08
C ASN A 72 15.91 -3.42 5.37
N THR A 73 15.11 -2.35 5.28
CA THR A 73 14.55 -1.69 6.47
C THR A 73 13.76 -2.68 7.33
N LEU A 74 12.94 -3.54 6.73
CA LEU A 74 12.16 -4.54 7.47
C LEU A 74 13.07 -5.64 8.05
N LYS A 75 14.06 -6.13 7.29
CA LYS A 75 15.04 -7.13 7.78
C LYS A 75 15.84 -6.61 8.98
N GLU A 76 16.34 -5.38 8.90
CA GLU A 76 17.07 -4.70 9.98
C GLU A 76 16.21 -4.54 11.25
N ASN A 77 14.90 -4.47 11.08
CA ASN A 77 13.92 -4.44 12.17
C ASN A 77 13.39 -5.84 12.55
N GLY A 78 14.02 -6.92 12.12
CA GLY A 78 13.75 -8.29 12.58
C GLY A 78 12.59 -9.00 11.89
N PHE A 79 12.09 -8.50 10.75
CA PHE A 79 11.12 -9.23 9.95
C PHE A 79 11.79 -10.33 9.14
N LYS A 80 11.11 -11.46 8.99
CA LYS A 80 11.43 -12.44 7.95
C LYS A 80 10.87 -11.92 6.63
N VAL A 81 11.71 -11.76 5.61
CA VAL A 81 11.33 -11.21 4.31
C VAL A 81 11.47 -12.28 3.24
N ASP A 82 10.37 -12.64 2.61
CA ASP A 82 10.27 -13.49 1.45
C ASP A 82 10.15 -12.60 0.20
N ALA A 83 11.21 -12.52 -0.62
CA ALA A 83 11.30 -11.65 -1.79
C ALA A 83 11.03 -12.39 -3.10
N GLY A 84 10.65 -11.66 -4.15
CA GLY A 84 10.38 -12.23 -5.47
C GLY A 84 9.09 -13.06 -5.52
N VAL A 85 8.15 -12.81 -4.61
CA VAL A 85 6.90 -13.55 -4.50
C VAL A 85 6.01 -13.34 -5.74
N ALA A 86 5.13 -14.27 -6.01
CA ALA A 86 4.21 -14.25 -7.16
C ALA A 86 4.91 -14.04 -8.52
N GLY A 87 6.17 -14.49 -8.65
CA GLY A 87 6.96 -14.33 -9.89
C GLY A 87 7.39 -12.90 -10.21
N MET A 88 7.21 -11.96 -9.28
CA MET A 88 7.57 -10.55 -9.45
C MET A 88 8.84 -10.22 -8.64
N PRO A 89 9.98 -9.93 -9.28
CA PRO A 89 11.26 -9.71 -8.57
C PRO A 89 11.22 -8.61 -7.51
N THR A 90 10.35 -7.62 -7.68
CA THR A 90 10.24 -6.47 -6.78
C THR A 90 9.14 -6.63 -5.71
N ALA A 91 8.32 -7.71 -5.79
CA ALA A 91 7.34 -8.01 -4.75
C ALA A 91 7.99 -8.72 -3.55
N PHE A 92 7.45 -8.47 -2.36
CA PHE A 92 7.89 -9.15 -1.14
C PHE A 92 6.77 -9.28 -0.11
N VAL A 93 6.94 -10.23 0.81
CA VAL A 93 6.14 -10.34 2.03
C VAL A 93 7.09 -10.36 3.22
N ALA A 94 6.93 -9.43 4.14
CA ALA A 94 7.69 -9.37 5.38
C ALA A 94 6.78 -9.74 6.56
N THR A 95 7.18 -10.72 7.35
CA THR A 95 6.36 -11.30 8.43
C THR A 95 7.05 -11.16 9.78
N TYR A 96 6.29 -10.78 10.80
CA TYR A 96 6.71 -10.80 12.19
C TYR A 96 5.57 -11.27 13.11
N GLY A 97 5.93 -11.99 14.19
CA GLY A 97 4.97 -12.55 15.14
C GLY A 97 4.50 -13.95 14.75
N SER A 98 3.50 -14.45 15.45
CA SER A 98 2.92 -15.78 15.20
C SER A 98 1.47 -15.86 15.69
N GLY A 99 0.68 -16.74 15.08
CA GLY A 99 -0.72 -16.96 15.43
C GLY A 99 -1.64 -15.84 14.94
N SER A 100 -2.91 -15.94 15.32
CA SER A 100 -3.97 -15.01 14.93
C SER A 100 -4.14 -13.86 15.94
N PRO A 101 -4.66 -12.70 15.49
CA PRO A 101 -5.00 -12.40 14.09
C PRO A 101 -3.77 -12.19 13.22
N VAL A 102 -3.90 -12.48 11.91
CA VAL A 102 -2.92 -12.15 10.89
C VAL A 102 -3.36 -10.86 10.20
N VAL A 103 -2.64 -9.79 10.41
CA VAL A 103 -2.95 -8.46 9.85
C VAL A 103 -1.94 -8.12 8.75
N ALA A 104 -2.45 -7.89 7.55
CA ALA A 104 -1.65 -7.43 6.42
C ALA A 104 -1.68 -5.89 6.31
N ILE A 105 -0.53 -5.29 6.02
CA ILE A 105 -0.39 -3.88 5.66
C ILE A 105 0.17 -3.84 4.25
N LEU A 106 -0.54 -3.18 3.32
CA LEU A 106 -0.11 -3.06 1.93
C LEU A 106 0.84 -1.88 1.77
N ALA A 107 1.84 -2.02 0.89
CA ALA A 107 2.87 -1.02 0.64
C ALA A 107 3.14 -0.91 -0.85
N GLU A 108 2.76 0.19 -1.48
CA GLU A 108 3.07 0.55 -2.86
C GLU A 108 4.31 1.45 -2.91
N PHE A 109 5.09 1.38 -3.99
CA PHE A 109 6.34 2.12 -4.12
C PHE A 109 6.77 2.38 -5.57
N ASP A 110 5.89 2.14 -6.54
CA ASP A 110 6.12 2.45 -7.95
C ASP A 110 5.83 3.91 -8.28
N ALA A 111 6.52 4.44 -9.30
CA ALA A 111 6.39 5.78 -9.82
C ALA A 111 5.60 5.79 -11.13
N LEU A 112 5.01 6.94 -11.44
CA LEU A 112 4.35 7.21 -12.71
C LEU A 112 5.34 7.56 -13.82
N PRO A 113 5.18 7.04 -15.04
CA PRO A 113 5.96 7.47 -16.19
C PRO A 113 5.46 8.83 -16.72
N GLY A 114 6.32 9.53 -17.46
CA GLY A 114 5.97 10.75 -18.18
C GLY A 114 5.93 12.02 -17.34
N LEU A 115 6.38 11.98 -16.10
CA LEU A 115 6.47 13.14 -15.22
C LEU A 115 7.73 13.13 -14.36
N SER A 116 8.16 14.29 -13.89
CA SER A 116 9.23 14.40 -12.89
C SER A 116 9.05 15.69 -12.10
N GLN A 117 9.49 15.68 -10.84
CA GLN A 117 9.37 16.85 -9.96
C GLN A 117 10.47 16.80 -8.90
N GLU A 118 11.08 17.94 -8.62
CA GLU A 118 11.93 18.10 -7.44
C GLU A 118 11.09 18.16 -6.15
N THR A 119 11.76 18.03 -4.99
CA THR A 119 11.11 18.22 -3.69
C THR A 119 10.84 19.69 -3.40
N SER A 120 10.01 20.31 -4.23
CA SER A 120 9.69 21.73 -4.22
C SER A 120 8.18 21.96 -4.26
N PHE A 121 7.71 23.04 -3.66
CA PHE A 121 6.30 23.47 -3.71
C PHE A 121 5.88 24.09 -5.05
N VAL A 122 6.85 24.41 -5.90
CA VAL A 122 6.60 24.94 -7.23
C VAL A 122 6.92 23.88 -8.29
N LYS A 123 6.27 23.95 -9.44
CA LYS A 123 6.51 23.04 -10.55
C LYS A 123 7.96 23.17 -11.02
N THR A 124 8.78 22.17 -10.73
CA THR A 124 10.21 22.13 -11.04
C THR A 124 10.56 20.75 -11.60
N PRO A 125 10.39 20.54 -12.93
CA PRO A 125 10.75 19.27 -13.56
C PRO A 125 12.25 19.02 -13.47
N ILE A 126 12.64 17.76 -13.23
CA ILE A 126 14.04 17.34 -13.23
C ILE A 126 14.45 16.99 -14.66
N ALA A 127 15.49 17.68 -15.16
CA ALA A 127 16.01 17.44 -16.51
C ALA A 127 16.42 15.96 -16.71
N ASN A 128 16.08 15.40 -17.89
CA ASN A 128 16.38 14.01 -18.26
C ASN A 128 15.74 12.91 -17.38
N ARG A 129 14.81 13.26 -16.51
CA ARG A 129 14.00 12.30 -15.75
C ARG A 129 12.60 12.22 -16.36
N ASN A 130 12.13 10.98 -16.61
CA ASN A 130 10.81 10.73 -17.22
C ASN A 130 9.94 9.82 -16.36
N SER A 131 10.09 9.94 -15.04
CA SER A 131 9.25 9.26 -14.05
C SER A 131 9.30 10.00 -12.71
N GLY A 132 8.24 9.89 -11.91
CA GLY A 132 8.15 10.55 -10.61
C GLY A 132 6.95 10.09 -9.79
N HIS A 133 6.97 10.37 -8.51
CA HIS A 133 5.92 9.97 -7.56
C HIS A 133 4.77 10.98 -7.53
N GLY A 134 3.98 11.07 -8.62
CA GLY A 134 2.79 11.91 -8.67
C GLY A 134 1.63 11.39 -7.82
N CYS A 135 1.60 10.09 -7.52
CA CYS A 135 0.59 9.43 -6.71
C CYS A 135 0.97 9.30 -5.22
N GLY A 136 2.22 9.59 -4.87
CA GLY A 136 2.70 9.54 -3.47
C GLY A 136 3.08 8.16 -2.96
N HIS A 137 3.34 7.18 -3.83
CA HIS A 137 3.71 5.82 -3.41
C HIS A 137 5.05 5.77 -2.63
N ASN A 138 5.94 6.73 -2.80
CA ASN A 138 7.11 6.90 -1.95
C ASN A 138 6.76 7.11 -0.47
N LEU A 139 5.67 7.83 -0.19
CA LEU A 139 5.12 7.99 1.16
C LEU A 139 4.35 6.77 1.60
N PHE A 140 3.56 6.18 0.70
CA PHE A 140 2.74 5.01 0.99
C PHE A 140 3.61 3.83 1.43
N GLY A 141 4.59 3.41 0.63
CA GLY A 141 5.48 2.32 0.98
C GLY A 141 6.22 2.54 2.28
N THR A 142 6.75 3.74 2.48
CA THR A 142 7.47 4.12 3.69
C THR A 142 6.57 4.12 4.93
N GLY A 143 5.39 4.71 4.85
CA GLY A 143 4.44 4.76 5.95
C GLY A 143 3.92 3.38 6.36
N SER A 144 3.68 2.51 5.39
CA SER A 144 3.28 1.12 5.62
C SER A 144 4.38 0.31 6.33
N VAL A 145 5.63 0.49 5.94
CA VAL A 145 6.79 -0.12 6.61
C VAL A 145 6.93 0.41 8.04
N ALA A 146 6.79 1.73 8.24
CA ALA A 146 6.83 2.34 9.57
C ALA A 146 5.71 1.80 10.48
N ALA A 147 4.49 1.65 9.96
CA ALA A 147 3.37 1.06 10.67
C ALA A 147 3.65 -0.40 11.07
N GLY A 148 4.17 -1.21 10.14
CA GLY A 148 4.57 -2.59 10.42
C GLY A 148 5.60 -2.70 11.54
N ILE A 149 6.63 -1.85 11.51
CA ILE A 149 7.68 -1.80 12.55
C ILE A 149 7.11 -1.37 13.90
N ALA A 150 6.20 -0.40 13.93
CA ALA A 150 5.56 0.05 15.16
C ALA A 150 4.68 -1.04 15.80
N ILE A 151 3.89 -1.77 14.98
CA ILE A 151 3.10 -2.91 15.45
C ILE A 151 4.00 -4.06 15.91
N LYS A 152 5.07 -4.36 15.18
CA LYS A 152 6.08 -5.35 15.58
C LYS A 152 6.57 -5.09 16.99
N LYS A 153 6.88 -3.84 17.34
CA LYS A 153 7.34 -3.46 18.66
C LYS A 153 6.31 -3.78 19.75
N LEU A 154 5.02 -3.51 19.49
CA LEU A 154 3.96 -3.87 20.44
C LEU A 154 3.83 -5.40 20.62
N ILE A 155 4.04 -6.17 19.55
CA ILE A 155 4.05 -7.65 19.62
C ILE A 155 5.26 -8.12 20.46
N GLU A 156 6.44 -7.58 20.21
CA GLU A 156 7.69 -7.89 20.92
C GLU A 156 7.62 -7.60 22.42
N GLU A 157 6.95 -6.51 22.78
CA GLU A 157 6.70 -6.11 24.17
C GLU A 157 5.53 -6.87 24.82
N GLY A 158 4.88 -7.80 24.10
CA GLY A 158 3.75 -8.60 24.59
C GLY A 158 2.45 -7.81 24.82
N LYS A 159 2.37 -6.57 24.31
CA LYS A 159 1.22 -5.69 24.46
C LYS A 159 0.07 -6.06 23.51
N VAL A 160 0.39 -6.62 22.35
CA VAL A 160 -0.54 -7.21 21.41
C VAL A 160 -0.05 -8.58 20.97
N LYS A 161 -0.97 -9.40 20.45
CA LYS A 161 -0.65 -10.75 19.96
C LYS A 161 -1.08 -10.88 18.51
N GLY A 162 -0.49 -11.83 17.79
CA GLY A 162 -0.81 -12.13 16.40
C GLY A 162 0.39 -11.97 15.49
N THR A 163 0.10 -11.91 14.21
CA THR A 163 1.08 -11.79 13.13
C THR A 163 0.85 -10.51 12.35
N VAL A 164 1.89 -9.74 12.11
CA VAL A 164 1.87 -8.62 11.16
C VAL A 164 2.64 -9.01 9.91
N LYS A 165 2.03 -8.78 8.74
CA LYS A 165 2.64 -8.96 7.43
C LYS A 165 2.65 -7.64 6.68
N VAL A 166 3.81 -7.20 6.18
CA VAL A 166 3.93 -6.07 5.27
C VAL A 166 4.12 -6.63 3.86
N PHE A 167 3.16 -6.33 2.98
CA PHE A 167 3.17 -6.74 1.59
C PHE A 167 3.72 -5.62 0.73
N GLY A 168 4.90 -5.79 0.16
CA GLY A 168 5.43 -4.92 -0.88
C GLY A 168 4.78 -5.25 -2.20
N THR A 169 3.86 -4.40 -2.64
CA THR A 169 2.99 -4.61 -3.79
C THR A 169 3.40 -3.70 -4.95
N PRO A 170 4.25 -4.21 -5.88
CA PRO A 170 4.77 -3.41 -7.00
C PRO A 170 3.71 -3.13 -8.07
N ALA A 171 4.03 -2.14 -8.92
CA ALA A 171 3.34 -1.89 -10.19
C ALA A 171 1.84 -1.61 -10.08
N GLU A 172 1.41 -0.83 -9.10
CA GLU A 172 0.00 -0.44 -8.98
C GLU A 172 -0.44 0.39 -10.20
N GLU A 173 0.40 1.33 -10.66
CA GLU A 173 0.13 2.31 -11.71
C GLU A 173 -0.10 1.72 -13.13
N GLY A 174 0.04 0.45 -13.32
CA GLY A 174 -0.21 -0.12 -14.66
C GLY A 174 0.17 -1.58 -14.82
N GLY A 175 0.37 -2.30 -13.73
CA GLY A 175 0.76 -3.71 -13.75
C GLY A 175 -0.06 -4.58 -12.80
N ASP A 176 -0.82 -3.96 -11.87
CA ASP A 176 -1.71 -4.64 -10.92
C ASP A 176 -1.02 -5.76 -10.13
N GLY A 177 0.15 -5.51 -9.54
CA GLY A 177 0.94 -6.50 -8.82
C GLY A 177 0.17 -7.26 -7.74
N LYS A 178 -0.78 -6.59 -7.06
CA LYS A 178 -1.64 -7.22 -6.05
C LYS A 178 -2.49 -8.37 -6.61
N VAL A 179 -2.93 -8.28 -7.86
CA VAL A 179 -3.71 -9.33 -8.53
C VAL A 179 -2.92 -10.64 -8.64
N TYR A 180 -1.62 -10.54 -8.95
CA TYR A 180 -0.72 -11.71 -9.00
C TYR A 180 -0.54 -12.32 -7.61
N MET A 181 -0.37 -11.48 -6.58
CA MET A 181 -0.22 -11.94 -5.19
C MET A 181 -1.48 -12.64 -4.68
N VAL A 182 -2.68 -12.14 -5.01
CA VAL A 182 -3.96 -12.79 -4.69
C VAL A 182 -4.09 -14.13 -5.41
N ARG A 183 -3.74 -14.17 -6.70
CA ARG A 183 -3.78 -15.41 -7.52
C ARG A 183 -2.89 -16.50 -6.95
N GLU A 184 -1.72 -16.16 -6.44
CA GLU A 184 -0.79 -17.08 -5.79
C GLU A 184 -1.16 -17.41 -4.34
N GLY A 185 -2.31 -16.94 -3.84
CA GLY A 185 -2.83 -17.27 -2.52
C GLY A 185 -2.09 -16.64 -1.35
N LEU A 186 -1.29 -15.60 -1.57
CA LEU A 186 -0.47 -14.98 -0.51
C LEU A 186 -1.30 -14.31 0.59
N PHE A 187 -2.59 -14.12 0.38
CA PHE A 187 -3.54 -13.54 1.34
C PHE A 187 -4.45 -14.60 2.00
N ASN A 188 -4.30 -15.89 1.69
CA ASN A 188 -5.24 -16.92 2.17
C ASN A 188 -5.26 -17.10 3.69
N ASP A 189 -4.18 -16.73 4.38
CA ASP A 189 -4.05 -16.80 5.83
C ASP A 189 -4.21 -15.42 6.51
N VAL A 190 -4.63 -14.39 5.78
CA VAL A 190 -4.79 -13.02 6.28
C VAL A 190 -6.22 -12.82 6.78
N ASP A 191 -6.37 -12.44 8.04
CA ASP A 191 -7.67 -12.12 8.64
C ASP A 191 -8.15 -10.72 8.25
N VAL A 192 -7.22 -9.74 8.16
CA VAL A 192 -7.52 -8.33 7.83
C VAL A 192 -6.40 -7.76 6.98
N ALA A 193 -6.74 -7.14 5.86
CA ALA A 193 -5.80 -6.36 5.04
C ALA A 193 -6.11 -4.86 5.19
N LEU A 194 -5.09 -4.08 5.57
CA LEU A 194 -5.17 -2.65 5.72
C LEU A 194 -4.43 -1.97 4.57
N HIS A 195 -5.09 -1.02 3.97
CA HIS A 195 -4.57 -0.20 2.89
C HIS A 195 -4.82 1.27 3.21
N TRP A 196 -3.87 2.13 2.90
CA TRP A 196 -4.05 3.58 2.95
C TRP A 196 -3.49 4.20 1.69
N HIS A 197 -3.84 5.43 1.39
CA HIS A 197 -3.28 6.14 0.23
C HIS A 197 -3.12 7.62 0.57
N PRO A 198 -2.00 8.26 0.18
CA PRO A 198 -1.87 9.71 0.30
C PRO A 198 -3.00 10.43 -0.46
N ASP A 199 -3.66 11.36 0.22
CA ASP A 199 -4.76 12.15 -0.33
C ASP A 199 -4.80 13.52 0.34
N GLN A 200 -5.61 14.43 -0.20
CA GLN A 200 -5.83 15.77 0.35
C GLN A 200 -6.75 15.80 1.57
N HIS A 201 -7.41 14.68 1.89
CA HIS A 201 -8.33 14.55 3.02
C HIS A 201 -8.05 13.29 3.84
N ASN A 202 -8.13 13.41 5.17
CA ASN A 202 -8.15 12.27 6.07
C ASN A 202 -9.57 11.70 6.10
N THR A 203 -9.79 10.55 5.47
CA THR A 203 -11.10 9.89 5.37
C THR A 203 -10.96 8.37 5.36
N VAL A 204 -12.06 7.68 5.64
CA VAL A 204 -12.19 6.24 5.40
C VAL A 204 -13.04 6.05 4.16
N THR A 205 -12.42 5.49 3.12
CA THR A 205 -13.12 5.20 1.86
C THR A 205 -13.74 3.80 1.94
N TYR A 206 -15.06 3.72 1.77
CA TYR A 206 -15.87 2.49 1.81
C TYR A 206 -16.74 2.32 0.57
N THR A 207 -16.38 3.00 -0.51
CA THR A 207 -17.08 2.93 -1.79
C THR A 207 -16.60 1.74 -2.62
N SER A 208 -17.45 1.27 -3.54
CA SER A 208 -17.05 0.31 -4.56
C SER A 208 -16.13 0.98 -5.59
N SER A 209 -15.25 0.19 -6.21
CA SER A 209 -14.42 0.60 -7.33
C SER A 209 -14.97 0.08 -8.65
N LEU A 210 -14.57 0.71 -9.74
CA LEU A 210 -14.86 0.23 -11.09
C LEU A 210 -13.93 -0.95 -11.44
N ALA A 211 -14.45 -1.87 -12.27
CA ALA A 211 -13.61 -2.88 -12.90
C ALA A 211 -12.75 -2.24 -14.00
N ILE A 212 -11.49 -2.67 -14.09
CA ILE A 212 -10.55 -2.18 -15.09
C ILE A 212 -9.97 -3.35 -15.89
N LYS A 213 -9.79 -3.15 -17.20
CA LYS A 213 -8.97 -3.99 -18.07
C LYS A 213 -8.11 -3.09 -18.93
N THR A 214 -6.82 -3.42 -19.02
CA THR A 214 -5.86 -2.70 -19.86
C THR A 214 -5.34 -3.60 -20.95
N ALA A 215 -5.27 -3.08 -22.19
CA ALA A 215 -4.70 -3.80 -23.31
C ALA A 215 -3.89 -2.83 -24.19
N LYS A 216 -2.84 -3.37 -24.82
CA LYS A 216 -2.04 -2.66 -25.82
C LYS A 216 -2.23 -3.35 -27.17
N PHE A 217 -2.84 -2.65 -28.10
CA PHE A 217 -3.02 -3.12 -29.46
C PHE A 217 -1.90 -2.53 -30.34
N ARG A 218 -1.28 -3.37 -31.15
CA ARG A 218 -0.23 -2.94 -32.08
C ARG A 218 -0.61 -3.34 -33.49
N PHE A 219 -0.66 -2.36 -34.38
CA PHE A 219 -0.95 -2.54 -35.79
C PHE A 219 0.30 -2.26 -36.61
N TYR A 220 0.53 -3.08 -37.65
CA TYR A 220 1.67 -2.97 -38.54
C TYR A 220 1.19 -2.73 -39.95
N GLY A 221 1.57 -1.60 -40.53
CA GLY A 221 1.28 -1.23 -41.89
C GLY A 221 2.32 -1.75 -42.88
N ILE A 222 1.98 -1.63 -44.16
CA ILE A 222 2.88 -1.85 -45.29
C ILE A 222 2.91 -0.55 -46.11
N SER A 223 4.09 0.03 -46.29
CA SER A 223 4.29 1.23 -47.06
C SER A 223 4.20 0.91 -48.57
N ALA A 224 3.53 1.78 -49.31
CA ALA A 224 3.50 1.75 -50.77
C ALA A 224 3.46 3.17 -51.33
N HIS A 225 3.85 3.31 -52.61
CA HIS A 225 3.77 4.61 -53.28
C HIS A 225 2.29 4.96 -53.51
N ALA A 226 1.84 6.05 -52.94
CA ALA A 226 0.41 6.43 -52.89
C ALA A 226 -0.23 6.62 -54.26
N SER A 227 0.53 7.01 -55.30
CA SER A 227 0.03 7.19 -56.66
C SER A 227 0.30 5.99 -57.55
N ALA A 228 1.47 5.32 -57.42
CA ALA A 228 1.90 4.27 -58.35
C ALA A 228 1.43 2.87 -57.95
N ALA A 229 1.20 2.60 -56.67
CA ALA A 229 0.85 1.27 -56.16
C ALA A 229 0.04 1.33 -54.86
N PRO A 230 -1.07 2.11 -54.79
CA PRO A 230 -1.87 2.25 -53.57
C PRO A 230 -2.47 0.92 -53.08
N ASP A 231 -2.74 0.01 -53.99
CA ASP A 231 -3.29 -1.33 -53.76
C ASP A 231 -2.33 -2.26 -53.01
N LYS A 232 -1.02 -1.93 -52.98
CA LYS A 232 0.01 -2.71 -52.29
C LYS A 232 0.29 -2.25 -50.86
N GLY A 233 -0.25 -1.10 -50.48
CA GLY A 233 -0.12 -0.55 -49.13
C GLY A 233 -1.17 -1.09 -48.18
N ARG A 234 -0.86 -1.01 -46.87
CA ARG A 234 -1.83 -1.18 -45.77
C ARG A 234 -1.58 -0.14 -44.70
N SER A 235 -2.64 0.61 -44.36
CA SER A 235 -2.57 1.62 -43.32
C SER A 235 -2.74 0.99 -41.94
N ALA A 236 -1.77 1.17 -41.06
CA ALA A 236 -1.91 0.82 -39.64
C ALA A 236 -2.83 1.79 -38.90
N LEU A 237 -2.94 3.05 -39.41
CA LEU A 237 -3.83 4.05 -38.84
C LEU A 237 -5.30 3.67 -39.04
N ASP A 238 -5.65 3.23 -40.25
CA ASP A 238 -7.05 2.80 -40.55
C ASP A 238 -7.48 1.66 -39.64
N ALA A 239 -6.54 0.76 -39.26
CA ALA A 239 -6.82 -0.31 -38.33
C ALA A 239 -7.04 0.19 -36.88
N VAL A 240 -6.33 1.23 -36.45
CA VAL A 240 -6.57 1.90 -35.16
C VAL A 240 -7.94 2.58 -35.16
N GLU A 241 -8.23 3.36 -36.19
CA GLU A 241 -9.51 4.08 -36.32
C GLU A 241 -10.70 3.12 -36.37
N ALA A 242 -10.56 2.00 -37.12
CA ALA A 242 -11.61 0.99 -37.18
C ALA A 242 -11.85 0.25 -35.85
N MET A 243 -10.83 0.18 -35.00
CA MET A 243 -10.95 -0.42 -33.64
C MET A 243 -11.69 0.52 -32.68
N ASP A 244 -11.53 1.83 -32.82
CA ASP A 244 -12.20 2.84 -31.99
C ASP A 244 -13.70 2.97 -32.28
N TYR A 245 -14.17 2.46 -33.43
CA TYR A 245 -15.56 2.50 -33.85
C TYR A 245 -16.36 1.32 -33.27
#